data_032c38dddf673fa0a09f014cadbc557d
#
_entry.id   032c38dddf673fa0a09f014cadbc557d
#
_cell.length_a   1.000
_cell.length_b   1.000
_cell.length_c   1.000
_cell.angle_alpha   90.00
_cell.angle_beta   90.00
_cell.angle_gamma   90.00
#
_symmetry.space_group_name_H-M   'P 1'
#
loop_
_entity.id
_entity.type
_entity.pdbx_description
1 polymer ?
#
loop_
_entity_poly.entity_id
_entity_poly.type
_entity_poly.pdbx_seq_one_letter_code
_entity_poly.pdbx_strand_id
1 'polypeptide(L)'
;MAVVARNTRTCFARRIREVVYGLGKTRCYHIPMKTPASKLPHVGTTIFTAMSALAQEVGAVNLGQGFPDFECDPRLIDLMNEAMRAGHNQYPPMAGILPLREMIAEKVATLYMHCYEPAGEITITAGATQAIQTALTAIVHPGDEVIIFEPVYDSYEPVIRMNGGVPVFATLKFPDYRPDWQQVRSLISPRTRAIMINTPHNPTATCWPLEDMHALEALLRDTDIFLISDEVYEHMVFDGALHQSVARFPALAERAFIISSFGKTYHVTGWKIAYCLAPKALTTEFRKAHQFIVFTVHTPSQYAIANYMALGTHNDLQQFYQARRDFFLSHVEDSRLKWCPSHGTYFVSAQYAHLADFAGMPDVDFAQHLARKYGVACIPVSAFYHDATDHKTVRFCFAKREATLAEAASRLMKV
;
A
#
# COMPACT_ATOMS: atom_id res chain seq x y z
N MET A 1 -43.22 -13.37 16.01
CA MET A 1 -42.93 -14.15 14.78
C MET A 1 -41.40 -14.22 14.56
N ALA A 2 -40.72 -15.03 15.32
CA ALA A 2 -39.25 -15.20 15.19
C ALA A 2 -38.80 -16.58 15.70
N VAL A 3 -39.20 -17.69 15.04
CA VAL A 3 -38.76 -19.07 15.38
C VAL A 3 -38.73 -20.02 14.18
N VAL A 4 -38.61 -19.61 12.93
CA VAL A 4 -38.63 -20.56 11.79
C VAL A 4 -37.33 -20.59 10.96
N ALA A 5 -36.30 -19.80 11.25
CA ALA A 5 -35.11 -19.68 10.36
C ALA A 5 -33.89 -20.53 10.74
N ARG A 6 -33.94 -21.40 11.76
CA ARG A 6 -32.75 -22.15 12.24
C ARG A 6 -32.64 -23.63 11.83
N ASN A 7 -33.62 -24.22 11.17
CA ASN A 7 -33.62 -25.68 10.94
C ASN A 7 -33.48 -26.15 9.48
N THR A 8 -33.29 -25.27 8.50
CA THR A 8 -33.25 -25.70 7.10
C THR A 8 -31.82 -26.05 6.58
N ARG A 9 -30.77 -25.50 7.15
CA ARG A 9 -29.38 -25.80 6.70
C ARG A 9 -28.84 -27.14 7.18
N THR A 10 -29.25 -27.60 8.34
CA THR A 10 -28.84 -28.91 8.90
C THR A 10 -29.54 -30.11 8.23
N CYS A 11 -30.76 -29.91 7.73
CA CYS A 11 -31.53 -30.98 7.09
C CYS A 11 -31.02 -31.29 5.65
N PHE A 12 -30.56 -30.28 4.90
CA PHE A 12 -30.06 -30.45 3.54
C PHE A 12 -28.72 -31.20 3.48
N ALA A 13 -27.81 -30.85 4.40
CA ALA A 13 -26.52 -31.54 4.52
C ALA A 13 -26.64 -33.01 4.96
N ARG A 14 -27.67 -33.33 5.77
CA ARG A 14 -27.94 -34.69 6.22
C ARG A 14 -28.51 -35.57 5.11
N ARG A 15 -29.39 -35.02 4.27
CA ARG A 15 -30.04 -35.76 3.15
C ARG A 15 -29.05 -36.08 2.01
N ILE A 16 -28.07 -35.25 1.73
CA ILE A 16 -27.03 -35.55 0.72
C ILE A 16 -26.09 -36.65 1.20
N ARG A 17 -25.82 -36.77 2.50
CA ARG A 17 -24.98 -37.83 3.06
C ARG A 17 -25.64 -39.21 3.03
N GLU A 18 -26.97 -39.28 3.16
CA GLU A 18 -27.69 -40.56 3.14
C GLU A 18 -27.87 -41.15 1.73
N VAL A 19 -27.86 -40.29 0.70
CA VAL A 19 -28.08 -40.70 -0.69
C VAL A 19 -26.79 -41.11 -1.43
N VAL A 20 -25.64 -40.58 -1.02
CA VAL A 20 -24.36 -40.76 -1.74
C VAL A 20 -23.47 -41.84 -1.12
N TYR A 21 -23.59 -42.12 0.17
CA TYR A 21 -22.75 -43.11 0.86
C TYR A 21 -23.58 -43.95 1.83
N GLY A 22 -24.15 -45.07 1.35
CA GLY A 22 -24.79 -46.08 2.17
C GLY A 22 -23.84 -46.80 3.14
N LEU A 23 -23.02 -46.09 3.91
CA LEU A 23 -22.05 -46.65 4.86
C LEU A 23 -22.40 -46.17 6.28
N GLY A 24 -22.53 -47.18 7.16
CA GLY A 24 -22.83 -47.02 8.58
C GLY A 24 -21.91 -46.00 9.32
N LYS A 25 -22.33 -45.59 10.51
CA LYS A 25 -21.76 -44.61 11.41
C LYS A 25 -20.25 -44.46 11.26
N THR A 26 -19.80 -43.52 10.41
CA THR A 26 -18.40 -43.13 10.29
C THR A 26 -18.03 -42.37 11.57
N ARG A 27 -17.24 -42.96 12.47
CA ARG A 27 -16.55 -42.26 13.53
C ARG A 27 -15.59 -41.25 12.83
N CYS A 28 -15.86 -39.96 12.94
CA CYS A 28 -14.88 -38.94 12.60
C CYS A 28 -13.71 -39.09 13.59
N TYR A 29 -12.65 -39.77 13.16
CA TYR A 29 -11.39 -39.70 13.89
C TYR A 29 -10.83 -38.30 13.69
N HIS A 30 -10.85 -37.48 14.76
CA HIS A 30 -10.05 -36.27 14.81
C HIS A 30 -8.57 -36.70 14.94
N ILE A 31 -7.91 -36.84 13.80
CA ILE A 31 -6.45 -36.90 13.80
C ILE A 31 -6.02 -35.47 14.02
N PRO A 32 -5.29 -35.16 15.11
CA PRO A 32 -4.78 -33.80 15.32
C PRO A 32 -3.85 -33.46 14.15
N MET A 33 -4.28 -32.52 13.30
CA MET A 33 -3.42 -32.03 12.23
C MET A 33 -2.20 -31.34 12.84
N LYS A 34 -1.02 -31.73 12.38
CA LYS A 34 0.21 -31.01 12.72
C LYS A 34 0.09 -29.59 12.21
N THR A 35 0.15 -28.61 13.08
CA THR A 35 0.23 -27.20 12.70
C THR A 35 1.60 -26.97 12.03
N PRO A 36 1.65 -26.39 10.82
CA PRO A 36 2.92 -26.08 10.19
C PRO A 36 3.68 -25.02 10.98
N ALA A 37 5.00 -25.09 11.00
CA ALA A 37 5.81 -24.00 11.53
C ALA A 37 5.58 -22.73 10.69
N SER A 38 5.26 -21.63 11.36
CA SER A 38 5.02 -20.36 10.65
C SER A 38 6.32 -19.79 10.10
N LYS A 39 6.31 -19.31 8.86
CA LYS A 39 7.38 -18.45 8.32
C LYS A 39 7.34 -17.03 8.89
N LEU A 40 6.21 -16.63 9.45
CA LEU A 40 5.96 -15.29 9.99
C LEU A 40 5.41 -15.40 11.43
N PRO A 41 6.19 -15.94 12.40
CA PRO A 41 5.69 -16.24 13.75
C PRO A 41 5.27 -15.00 14.54
N HIS A 42 5.77 -13.82 14.16
CA HIS A 42 5.47 -12.54 14.81
C HIS A 42 4.32 -11.77 14.16
N VAL A 43 3.79 -12.25 13.02
CA VAL A 43 2.67 -11.61 12.34
C VAL A 43 1.35 -12.12 12.91
N GLY A 44 0.63 -11.22 13.57
CA GLY A 44 -0.72 -11.45 14.09
C GLY A 44 -1.80 -10.74 13.28
N THR A 45 -2.92 -10.43 13.93
CA THR A 45 -3.95 -9.55 13.36
C THR A 45 -3.37 -8.15 13.15
N THR A 46 -3.44 -7.64 11.93
CA THR A 46 -2.88 -6.32 11.64
C THR A 46 -3.63 -5.22 12.36
N ILE A 47 -2.94 -4.13 12.68
CA ILE A 47 -3.55 -2.95 13.32
C ILE A 47 -4.73 -2.41 12.49
N PHE A 48 -4.65 -2.49 11.15
CA PHE A 48 -5.72 -2.08 10.24
C PHE A 48 -7.00 -2.91 10.46
N THR A 49 -6.84 -4.22 10.58
CA THR A 49 -7.97 -5.14 10.85
C THR A 49 -8.57 -4.87 12.23
N ALA A 50 -7.73 -4.72 13.24
CA ALA A 50 -8.17 -4.47 14.62
C ALA A 50 -8.94 -3.14 14.75
N MET A 51 -8.38 -2.04 14.20
CA MET A 51 -9.01 -0.73 14.27
C MET A 51 -10.27 -0.63 13.41
N SER A 52 -10.34 -1.36 12.29
CA SER A 52 -11.56 -1.41 11.46
C SER A 52 -12.68 -2.21 12.12
N ALA A 53 -12.34 -3.32 12.77
CA ALA A 53 -13.32 -4.09 13.55
C ALA A 53 -13.85 -3.26 14.72
N LEU A 54 -12.98 -2.54 15.42
CA LEU A 54 -13.37 -1.62 16.49
C LEU A 54 -14.27 -0.49 15.96
N ALA A 55 -13.91 0.13 14.83
CA ALA A 55 -14.73 1.20 14.23
C ALA A 55 -16.15 0.71 13.92
N GLN A 56 -16.27 -0.51 13.38
CA GLN A 56 -17.55 -1.13 13.10
C GLN A 56 -18.34 -1.45 14.39
N GLU A 57 -17.66 -1.98 15.42
CA GLU A 57 -18.26 -2.32 16.72
C GLU A 57 -18.92 -1.10 17.38
N VAL A 58 -18.24 0.06 17.35
CA VAL A 58 -18.68 1.26 18.08
C VAL A 58 -19.37 2.31 17.19
N GLY A 59 -19.54 2.05 15.89
CA GLY A 59 -20.12 3.01 14.95
C GLY A 59 -19.26 4.26 14.74
N ALA A 60 -17.92 4.12 14.80
CA ALA A 60 -17.01 5.24 14.59
C ALA A 60 -16.82 5.55 13.10
N VAL A 61 -16.60 6.83 12.78
CA VAL A 61 -16.13 7.24 11.45
C VAL A 61 -14.73 6.69 11.23
N ASN A 62 -14.56 5.85 10.21
CA ASN A 62 -13.28 5.16 10.00
C ASN A 62 -12.33 5.96 9.10
N LEU A 63 -11.43 6.73 9.71
CA LEU A 63 -10.30 7.38 9.05
C LEU A 63 -8.99 6.58 9.17
N GLY A 64 -9.04 5.35 9.68
CA GLY A 64 -7.86 4.47 9.78
C GLY A 64 -7.50 3.81 8.46
N GLN A 65 -8.50 3.39 7.68
CA GLN A 65 -8.27 2.67 6.42
C GLN A 65 -7.89 3.58 5.25
N GLY A 66 -6.79 3.20 4.57
CA GLY A 66 -6.23 3.92 3.44
C GLY A 66 -6.88 3.57 2.11
N PHE A 67 -8.19 3.82 1.97
CA PHE A 67 -8.90 3.77 0.70
C PHE A 67 -10.10 4.73 0.70
N PRO A 68 -10.54 5.20 -0.49
CA PRO A 68 -11.67 6.09 -0.62
C PRO A 68 -12.99 5.50 -0.13
N ASP A 69 -13.90 6.35 0.40
CA ASP A 69 -15.30 6.04 0.66
C ASP A 69 -16.24 6.59 -0.43
N PHE A 70 -15.66 7.12 -1.50
CA PHE A 70 -16.34 7.58 -2.70
C PHE A 70 -16.06 6.66 -3.87
N GLU A 71 -16.96 6.65 -4.85
CA GLU A 71 -16.90 5.80 -6.02
C GLU A 71 -15.78 6.24 -6.98
N CYS A 72 -15.29 5.30 -7.79
CA CYS A 72 -14.44 5.63 -8.94
C CYS A 72 -15.27 6.29 -10.05
N ASP A 73 -14.58 6.87 -11.03
CA ASP A 73 -15.25 7.48 -12.18
C ASP A 73 -16.15 6.46 -12.92
N PRO A 74 -17.45 6.76 -13.14
CA PRO A 74 -18.37 5.87 -13.85
C PRO A 74 -17.87 5.44 -15.24
N ARG A 75 -17.15 6.33 -15.95
CA ARG A 75 -16.55 6.00 -17.25
C ARG A 75 -15.59 4.81 -17.19
N LEU A 76 -14.86 4.67 -16.09
CA LEU A 76 -13.97 3.53 -15.88
C LEU A 76 -14.74 2.22 -15.74
N ILE A 77 -15.91 2.26 -15.07
CA ILE A 77 -16.82 1.11 -14.95
C ILE A 77 -17.39 0.74 -16.32
N ASP A 78 -17.80 1.74 -17.11
CA ASP A 78 -18.32 1.52 -18.48
C ASP A 78 -17.27 0.88 -19.37
N LEU A 79 -16.04 1.38 -19.37
CA LEU A 79 -14.91 0.81 -20.10
C LEU A 79 -14.59 -0.64 -19.67
N MET A 80 -14.76 -0.96 -18.38
CA MET A 80 -14.64 -2.34 -17.89
C MET A 80 -15.72 -3.24 -18.49
N ASN A 81 -16.98 -2.79 -18.50
CA ASN A 81 -18.09 -3.52 -19.07
C ASN A 81 -17.91 -3.72 -20.60
N GLU A 82 -17.44 -2.69 -21.28
CA GLU A 82 -17.11 -2.76 -22.73
C GLU A 82 -16.03 -3.81 -22.99
N ALA A 83 -14.94 -3.80 -22.24
CA ALA A 83 -13.87 -4.78 -22.36
C ALA A 83 -14.36 -6.22 -22.16
N MET A 84 -15.18 -6.47 -21.16
CA MET A 84 -15.78 -7.79 -20.92
C MET A 84 -16.70 -8.23 -22.07
N ARG A 85 -17.55 -7.33 -22.59
CA ARG A 85 -18.46 -7.62 -23.71
C ARG A 85 -17.72 -7.79 -25.05
N ALA A 86 -16.60 -7.10 -25.22
CA ALA A 86 -15.72 -7.26 -26.38
C ALA A 86 -14.94 -8.59 -26.39
N GLY A 87 -15.11 -9.43 -25.34
CA GLY A 87 -14.51 -10.75 -25.30
C GLY A 87 -13.11 -10.80 -24.68
N HIS A 88 -12.63 -9.72 -24.05
CA HIS A 88 -11.34 -9.68 -23.36
C HIS A 88 -11.36 -10.44 -22.03
N ASN A 89 -11.81 -11.71 -22.02
CA ASN A 89 -12.04 -12.52 -20.82
C ASN A 89 -11.05 -13.70 -20.68
N GLN A 90 -10.11 -13.85 -21.61
CA GLN A 90 -9.10 -14.88 -21.57
C GLN A 90 -7.76 -14.32 -21.08
N TYR A 91 -6.79 -15.20 -20.85
CA TYR A 91 -5.45 -14.83 -20.41
C TYR A 91 -4.80 -13.82 -21.37
N PRO A 92 -4.29 -12.69 -20.87
CA PRO A 92 -3.48 -11.78 -21.64
C PRO A 92 -2.02 -12.29 -21.71
N PRO A 93 -1.13 -11.64 -22.46
CA PRO A 93 0.31 -11.86 -22.31
C PRO A 93 0.74 -11.71 -20.85
N MET A 94 1.67 -12.54 -20.40
CA MET A 94 2.17 -12.56 -19.00
C MET A 94 2.64 -11.17 -18.51
N ALA A 95 3.31 -10.40 -19.37
CA ALA A 95 3.75 -9.04 -19.04
C ALA A 95 2.61 -7.99 -19.00
N GLY A 96 1.38 -8.38 -19.32
CA GLY A 96 0.24 -7.49 -19.54
C GLY A 96 0.04 -7.11 -21.01
N ILE A 97 -1.11 -6.49 -21.33
CA ILE A 97 -1.42 -6.08 -22.70
C ILE A 97 -0.50 -4.95 -23.15
N LEU A 98 -0.11 -4.97 -24.42
CA LEU A 98 0.79 -3.95 -24.97
C LEU A 98 0.21 -2.53 -24.90
N PRO A 99 -1.05 -2.28 -25.26
CA PRO A 99 -1.63 -0.93 -25.18
C PRO A 99 -1.50 -0.28 -23.78
N LEU A 100 -1.72 -1.04 -22.70
CA LEU A 100 -1.56 -0.48 -21.35
C LEU A 100 -0.09 -0.16 -21.04
N ARG A 101 0.84 -1.00 -21.47
CA ARG A 101 2.29 -0.77 -21.28
C ARG A 101 2.78 0.44 -22.07
N GLU A 102 2.25 0.67 -23.29
CA GLU A 102 2.52 1.85 -24.10
C GLU A 102 2.02 3.12 -23.43
N MET A 103 0.80 3.13 -22.88
CA MET A 103 0.26 4.26 -22.12
C MET A 103 1.10 4.56 -20.87
N ILE A 104 1.60 3.54 -20.18
CA ILE A 104 2.49 3.72 -19.04
C ILE A 104 3.83 4.34 -19.47
N ALA A 105 4.42 3.84 -20.58
CA ALA A 105 5.66 4.39 -21.10
C ALA A 105 5.52 5.87 -21.48
N GLU A 106 4.44 6.25 -22.15
CA GLU A 106 4.11 7.63 -22.52
C GLU A 106 3.96 8.52 -21.27
N LYS A 107 3.21 8.04 -20.25
CA LYS A 107 3.06 8.74 -18.98
C LYS A 107 4.42 9.00 -18.33
N VAL A 108 5.28 7.99 -18.23
CA VAL A 108 6.58 8.09 -17.57
C VAL A 108 7.52 9.02 -18.34
N ALA A 109 7.53 8.93 -19.68
CA ALA A 109 8.30 9.83 -20.52
C ALA A 109 7.87 11.29 -20.35
N THR A 110 6.56 11.54 -20.26
CA THR A 110 6.00 12.89 -20.07
C THR A 110 6.27 13.46 -18.70
N LEU A 111 6.08 12.68 -17.63
CA LEU A 111 6.18 13.16 -16.23
C LEU A 111 7.63 13.18 -15.72
N TYR A 112 8.43 12.20 -16.12
CA TYR A 112 9.74 11.95 -15.50
C TYR A 112 10.90 12.05 -16.49
N MET A 113 10.65 12.32 -17.78
CA MET A 113 11.67 12.46 -18.83
C MET A 113 12.54 11.20 -18.99
N HIS A 114 11.99 10.02 -18.69
CA HIS A 114 12.65 8.72 -18.83
C HIS A 114 11.84 7.81 -19.76
N CYS A 115 12.52 7.17 -20.71
CA CYS A 115 11.87 6.29 -21.68
C CYS A 115 12.11 4.83 -21.32
N TYR A 116 11.04 4.12 -20.91
CA TYR A 116 11.04 2.66 -20.77
C TYR A 116 10.50 2.00 -22.03
N GLU A 117 11.13 0.91 -22.46
CA GLU A 117 10.66 0.11 -23.61
C GLU A 117 9.45 -0.74 -23.18
N PRO A 118 8.25 -0.51 -23.78
CA PRO A 118 7.01 -1.14 -23.31
C PRO A 118 7.04 -2.67 -23.32
N ALA A 119 7.73 -3.29 -24.28
CA ALA A 119 7.76 -4.75 -24.39
C ALA A 119 8.70 -5.40 -23.38
N GLY A 120 9.85 -4.77 -23.07
CA GLY A 120 10.93 -5.35 -22.31
C GLY A 120 11.10 -4.84 -20.88
N GLU A 121 10.53 -3.66 -20.54
CA GLU A 121 10.85 -2.96 -19.29
C GLU A 121 9.62 -2.61 -18.44
N ILE A 122 8.40 -2.92 -18.92
CA ILE A 122 7.14 -2.67 -18.20
C ILE A 122 6.39 -3.98 -17.99
N THR A 123 5.99 -4.27 -16.76
CA THR A 123 5.19 -5.45 -16.42
C THR A 123 3.97 -5.05 -15.59
N ILE A 124 2.78 -5.47 -16.02
CA ILE A 124 1.53 -5.28 -15.28
C ILE A 124 1.43 -6.32 -14.17
N THR A 125 1.02 -5.90 -12.97
CA THR A 125 1.02 -6.72 -11.77
C THR A 125 -0.33 -6.72 -11.04
N ALA A 126 -0.60 -7.76 -10.25
CA ALA A 126 -1.83 -7.90 -9.46
C ALA A 126 -1.78 -7.02 -8.19
N GLY A 127 -1.63 -5.71 -8.39
CA GLY A 127 -1.41 -4.71 -7.35
C GLY A 127 0.06 -4.59 -6.93
N ALA A 128 0.39 -3.48 -6.28
CA ALA A 128 1.76 -3.16 -5.85
C ALA A 128 2.34 -4.19 -4.87
N THR A 129 1.54 -4.75 -3.97
CA THR A 129 2.00 -5.78 -3.02
C THR A 129 2.57 -7.00 -3.75
N GLN A 130 1.91 -7.46 -4.84
CA GLN A 130 2.43 -8.56 -5.65
C GLN A 130 3.67 -8.12 -6.44
N ALA A 131 3.73 -6.88 -6.93
CA ALA A 131 4.93 -6.36 -7.59
C ALA A 131 6.14 -6.36 -6.66
N ILE A 132 5.99 -5.88 -5.41
CA ILE A 132 7.03 -5.88 -4.37
C ILE A 132 7.47 -7.31 -4.04
N GLN A 133 6.52 -8.23 -3.82
CA GLN A 133 6.82 -9.65 -3.62
C GLN A 133 7.65 -10.20 -4.77
N THR A 134 7.28 -9.89 -6.00
CA THR A 134 7.97 -10.39 -7.20
C THR A 134 9.36 -9.80 -7.34
N ALA A 135 9.54 -8.48 -7.09
CA ALA A 135 10.84 -7.83 -7.13
C ALA A 135 11.80 -8.46 -6.11
N LEU A 136 11.34 -8.63 -4.85
CA LEU A 136 12.13 -9.28 -3.81
C LEU A 136 12.43 -10.75 -4.15
N THR A 137 11.46 -11.50 -4.69
CA THR A 137 11.69 -12.89 -5.12
C THR A 137 12.73 -12.99 -6.24
N ALA A 138 12.82 -11.97 -7.10
CA ALA A 138 13.76 -11.97 -8.22
C ALA A 138 15.22 -11.74 -7.80
N ILE A 139 15.47 -11.05 -6.66
CA ILE A 139 16.82 -10.59 -6.31
C ILE A 139 17.31 -11.03 -4.93
N VAL A 140 16.42 -11.41 -4.00
CA VAL A 140 16.80 -11.74 -2.62
C VAL A 140 17.04 -13.24 -2.48
N HIS A 141 18.21 -13.59 -1.95
CA HIS A 141 18.56 -14.95 -1.56
C HIS A 141 18.55 -15.11 -0.03
N PRO A 142 18.48 -16.34 0.49
CA PRO A 142 18.51 -16.57 1.94
C PRO A 142 19.74 -15.93 2.62
N GLY A 143 19.48 -15.05 3.59
CA GLY A 143 20.51 -14.32 4.33
C GLY A 143 20.91 -12.97 3.75
N ASP A 144 20.42 -12.61 2.56
CA ASP A 144 20.59 -11.26 2.01
C ASP A 144 19.86 -10.22 2.88
N GLU A 145 20.45 -9.05 3.04
CA GLU A 145 19.90 -7.94 3.79
C GLU A 145 19.17 -6.97 2.87
N VAL A 146 18.02 -6.49 3.32
CA VAL A 146 17.24 -5.44 2.64
C VAL A 146 17.00 -4.29 3.61
N ILE A 147 17.57 -3.12 3.28
CA ILE A 147 17.37 -1.91 4.09
C ILE A 147 16.01 -1.32 3.77
N ILE A 148 15.20 -1.07 4.81
CA ILE A 148 13.88 -0.43 4.74
C ILE A 148 13.81 0.72 5.73
N PHE A 149 13.05 1.77 5.39
CA PHE A 149 12.94 2.97 6.21
C PHE A 149 11.70 2.93 7.09
N GLU A 150 11.90 3.08 8.41
CA GLU A 150 10.78 3.12 9.36
C GLU A 150 10.53 4.54 9.91
N PRO A 151 9.23 4.84 10.19
CA PRO A 151 8.07 3.94 10.20
C PRO A 151 7.83 3.34 8.81
N VAL A 152 7.54 2.05 8.72
CA VAL A 152 7.52 1.28 7.47
C VAL A 152 6.14 0.68 7.19
N TYR A 153 5.69 0.69 5.93
CA TYR A 153 4.47 0.00 5.55
C TYR A 153 4.54 -1.49 5.90
N ASP A 154 3.54 -2.00 6.58
CA ASP A 154 3.48 -3.31 7.26
C ASP A 154 3.72 -4.53 6.35
N SER A 155 3.65 -4.36 5.05
CA SER A 155 3.88 -5.44 4.07
C SER A 155 5.36 -5.70 3.80
N TYR A 156 6.28 -4.73 4.00
CA TYR A 156 7.66 -4.88 3.51
C TYR A 156 8.47 -5.91 4.30
N GLU A 157 8.49 -5.82 5.62
CA GLU A 157 9.20 -6.77 6.46
C GLU A 157 8.74 -8.22 6.25
N PRO A 158 7.43 -8.55 6.29
CA PRO A 158 6.96 -9.90 6.05
C PRO A 158 7.37 -10.45 4.68
N VAL A 159 7.32 -9.61 3.65
CA VAL A 159 7.67 -10.03 2.28
C VAL A 159 9.17 -10.32 2.16
N ILE A 160 10.05 -9.51 2.78
CA ILE A 160 11.49 -9.77 2.85
C ILE A 160 11.76 -11.12 3.54
N ARG A 161 11.15 -11.35 4.71
CA ARG A 161 11.31 -12.59 5.48
C ARG A 161 10.79 -13.83 4.74
N MET A 162 9.66 -13.72 4.04
CA MET A 162 9.12 -14.82 3.24
C MET A 162 10.08 -15.27 2.12
N ASN A 163 10.89 -14.34 1.61
CA ASN A 163 11.94 -14.64 0.62
C ASN A 163 13.28 -15.09 1.25
N GLY A 164 13.34 -15.26 2.59
CA GLY A 164 14.55 -15.65 3.30
C GLY A 164 15.52 -14.50 3.55
N GLY A 165 15.15 -13.28 3.20
CA GLY A 165 15.93 -12.07 3.45
C GLY A 165 15.84 -11.60 4.91
N VAL A 166 16.76 -10.73 5.29
CA VAL A 166 16.86 -10.10 6.61
C VAL A 166 16.53 -8.61 6.45
N PRO A 167 15.41 -8.12 7.02
CA PRO A 167 15.14 -6.67 7.02
C PRO A 167 16.13 -5.95 7.94
N VAL A 168 16.68 -4.83 7.45
CA VAL A 168 17.55 -3.92 8.19
C VAL A 168 16.85 -2.56 8.24
N PHE A 169 16.62 -2.06 9.46
CA PHE A 169 15.80 -0.86 9.65
C PHE A 169 16.64 0.40 9.73
N ALA A 170 16.36 1.35 8.85
CA ALA A 170 16.87 2.70 8.87
C ALA A 170 15.77 3.64 9.41
N THR A 171 16.01 4.29 10.53
CA THR A 171 14.96 5.12 11.16
C THR A 171 14.94 6.51 10.54
N LEU A 172 13.78 6.92 10.02
CA LEU A 172 13.53 8.30 9.60
C LEU A 172 13.44 9.20 10.83
N LYS A 173 14.14 10.34 10.78
CA LYS A 173 14.23 11.25 11.95
C LYS A 173 12.90 11.96 12.21
N PHE A 174 12.27 11.64 13.33
CA PHE A 174 11.12 12.39 13.83
C PHE A 174 11.51 13.83 14.23
N PRO A 175 10.69 14.87 14.00
CA PRO A 175 9.33 14.82 13.43
C PRO A 175 9.29 14.96 11.90
N ASP A 176 10.40 15.25 11.23
CA ASP A 176 10.45 15.59 9.80
C ASP A 176 10.50 14.36 8.90
N TYR A 177 10.77 13.18 9.50
CA TYR A 177 10.86 11.91 8.82
C TYR A 177 11.79 11.92 7.59
N ARG A 178 12.96 12.57 7.76
CA ARG A 178 14.04 12.60 6.76
C ARG A 178 15.06 11.48 7.03
N PRO A 179 15.62 10.88 5.97
CA PRO A 179 16.69 9.90 6.10
C PRO A 179 17.94 10.50 6.76
N ASP A 180 18.58 9.74 7.64
CA ASP A 180 19.95 9.99 8.04
C ASP A 180 20.91 9.19 7.16
N TRP A 181 21.46 9.84 6.15
CA TRP A 181 22.34 9.18 5.18
C TRP A 181 23.64 8.64 5.77
N GLN A 182 24.12 9.16 6.92
CA GLN A 182 25.24 8.58 7.66
C GLN A 182 24.83 7.27 8.34
N GLN A 183 23.67 7.24 8.97
CA GLN A 183 23.07 6.02 9.51
C GLN A 183 22.88 4.99 8.40
N VAL A 184 22.24 5.35 7.29
CA VAL A 184 21.99 4.42 6.16
C VAL A 184 23.31 3.83 5.66
N ARG A 185 24.35 4.64 5.48
CA ARG A 185 25.67 4.18 5.08
C ARG A 185 26.27 3.17 6.07
N SER A 186 26.09 3.37 7.37
CA SER A 186 26.60 2.46 8.40
C SER A 186 25.87 1.12 8.47
N LEU A 187 24.65 1.05 7.93
CA LEU A 187 23.86 -0.17 7.85
C LEU A 187 24.22 -1.06 6.63
N ILE A 188 24.94 -0.51 5.66
CA ILE A 188 25.38 -1.26 4.47
C ILE A 188 26.46 -2.27 4.86
N SER A 189 26.24 -3.52 4.50
CA SER A 189 27.17 -4.63 4.69
C SER A 189 27.40 -5.38 3.37
N PRO A 190 28.35 -6.32 3.32
CA PRO A 190 28.53 -7.19 2.14
C PRO A 190 27.30 -8.05 1.80
N ARG A 191 26.33 -8.17 2.71
CA ARG A 191 25.06 -8.88 2.50
C ARG A 191 23.93 -7.97 2.03
N THR A 192 24.14 -6.65 2.01
CA THR A 192 23.09 -5.73 1.57
C THR A 192 22.79 -5.94 0.11
N ARG A 193 21.60 -6.49 -0.18
CA ARG A 193 21.15 -6.80 -1.53
C ARG A 193 20.34 -5.65 -2.13
N ALA A 194 19.50 -5.00 -1.34
CA ALA A 194 18.64 -3.93 -1.81
C ALA A 194 18.37 -2.89 -0.74
N ILE A 195 18.06 -1.67 -1.20
CA ILE A 195 17.40 -0.64 -0.41
C ILE A 195 15.97 -0.49 -0.95
N MET A 196 14.99 -0.38 -0.05
CA MET A 196 13.60 -0.17 -0.43
C MET A 196 13.11 1.16 0.11
N ILE A 197 12.59 2.00 -0.78
CA ILE A 197 12.05 3.33 -0.45
C ILE A 197 10.56 3.40 -0.78
N ASN A 198 9.86 4.31 -0.10
CA ASN A 198 8.48 4.66 -0.40
C ASN A 198 8.35 6.20 -0.41
N THR A 199 8.01 6.75 -1.56
CA THR A 199 7.80 8.20 -1.71
C THR A 199 6.76 8.46 -2.80
N PRO A 200 5.70 9.24 -2.49
CA PRO A 200 5.27 9.79 -1.18
C PRO A 200 5.07 8.70 -0.12
N HIS A 201 5.42 9.02 1.13
CA HIS A 201 5.65 8.04 2.18
C HIS A 201 4.39 7.73 3.01
N ASN A 202 4.05 6.46 3.12
CA ASN A 202 3.07 5.94 4.06
C ASN A 202 3.82 5.28 5.24
N PRO A 203 3.67 5.76 6.50
CA PRO A 203 2.51 6.49 7.04
C PRO A 203 2.69 8.01 7.20
N THR A 204 3.86 8.58 6.97
CA THR A 204 4.22 9.92 7.45
C THR A 204 3.71 11.08 6.58
N ALA A 205 3.23 10.78 5.37
CA ALA A 205 2.80 11.77 4.38
C ALA A 205 3.92 12.72 3.89
N THR A 206 5.19 12.35 4.12
CA THR A 206 6.35 13.09 3.61
C THR A 206 6.68 12.70 2.18
N CYS A 207 7.33 13.60 1.46
CA CYS A 207 7.88 13.34 0.13
C CYS A 207 9.39 13.55 0.19
N TRP A 208 10.14 12.66 -0.42
CA TRP A 208 11.59 12.84 -0.50
C TRP A 208 11.91 13.96 -1.50
N PRO A 209 12.63 15.00 -1.08
CA PRO A 209 13.05 16.06 -1.98
C PRO A 209 14.24 15.64 -2.85
N LEU A 210 14.59 16.51 -3.78
CA LEU A 210 15.68 16.30 -4.74
C LEU A 210 17.01 15.96 -4.06
N GLU A 211 17.31 16.60 -2.94
CA GLU A 211 18.56 16.42 -2.18
C GLU A 211 18.70 15.00 -1.64
N ASP A 212 17.60 14.39 -1.16
CA ASP A 212 17.62 13.01 -0.66
C ASP A 212 17.77 12.01 -1.80
N MET A 213 17.21 12.28 -2.97
CA MET A 213 17.40 11.45 -4.15
C MET A 213 18.86 11.48 -4.63
N HIS A 214 19.50 12.65 -4.65
CA HIS A 214 20.93 12.75 -4.96
C HIS A 214 21.82 12.10 -3.88
N ALA A 215 21.43 12.20 -2.61
CA ALA A 215 22.17 11.51 -1.54
C ALA A 215 22.07 9.98 -1.69
N LEU A 216 20.89 9.46 -2.06
CA LEU A 216 20.71 8.05 -2.38
C LEU A 216 21.54 7.63 -3.60
N GLU A 217 21.53 8.43 -4.67
CA GLU A 217 22.35 8.19 -5.86
C GLU A 217 23.84 8.12 -5.50
N ALA A 218 24.34 9.08 -4.72
CA ALA A 218 25.72 9.10 -4.25
C ALA A 218 26.07 7.92 -3.34
N LEU A 219 25.12 7.46 -2.51
CA LEU A 219 25.28 6.29 -1.66
C LEU A 219 25.45 5.01 -2.46
N LEU A 220 24.70 4.86 -3.56
CA LEU A 220 24.65 3.63 -4.35
C LEU A 220 25.66 3.57 -5.49
N ARG A 221 26.37 4.66 -5.79
CA ARG A 221 27.23 4.82 -7.00
C ARG A 221 28.21 3.67 -7.23
N ASP A 222 28.94 3.27 -6.22
CA ASP A 222 30.00 2.26 -6.32
C ASP A 222 29.59 0.94 -5.66
N THR A 223 28.30 0.58 -5.76
CA THR A 223 27.72 -0.61 -5.15
C THR A 223 26.91 -1.42 -6.16
N ASP A 224 26.72 -2.71 -5.87
CA ASP A 224 25.81 -3.60 -6.61
C ASP A 224 24.43 -3.70 -5.95
N ILE A 225 24.09 -2.74 -5.06
CA ILE A 225 22.84 -2.73 -4.33
C ILE A 225 21.70 -2.33 -5.29
N PHE A 226 20.62 -3.12 -5.32
CA PHE A 226 19.41 -2.81 -6.05
C PHE A 226 18.52 -1.82 -5.30
N LEU A 227 17.64 -1.16 -6.03
CA LEU A 227 16.65 -0.26 -5.47
C LEU A 227 15.23 -0.80 -5.75
N ILE A 228 14.37 -0.77 -4.73
CA ILE A 228 12.93 -0.98 -4.90
C ILE A 228 12.24 0.31 -4.47
N SER A 229 11.54 0.96 -5.41
CA SER A 229 10.82 2.21 -5.14
C SER A 229 9.32 1.97 -5.20
N ASP A 230 8.66 2.08 -4.06
CA ASP A 230 7.20 2.08 -3.98
C ASP A 230 6.68 3.51 -4.16
N GLU A 231 6.13 3.77 -5.34
CA GLU A 231 5.65 5.08 -5.78
C GLU A 231 4.12 5.08 -6.00
N VAL A 232 3.38 4.24 -5.27
CA VAL A 232 1.91 4.11 -5.45
C VAL A 232 1.14 5.40 -5.25
N TYR A 233 1.74 6.41 -4.61
CA TYR A 233 1.17 7.74 -4.39
C TYR A 233 1.77 8.82 -5.31
N GLU A 234 2.42 8.45 -6.40
CA GLU A 234 3.17 9.36 -7.31
C GLU A 234 2.41 10.63 -7.75
N HIS A 235 1.07 10.54 -7.87
CA HIS A 235 0.21 11.65 -8.25
C HIS A 235 -0.35 12.46 -7.08
N MET A 236 0.01 12.11 -5.84
CA MET A 236 -0.50 12.74 -4.62
C MET A 236 0.63 13.47 -3.92
N VAL A 237 1.09 14.55 -4.53
CA VAL A 237 2.10 15.47 -4.00
C VAL A 237 1.50 16.87 -4.03
N PHE A 238 1.63 17.66 -2.98
CA PHE A 238 0.85 18.87 -2.74
C PHE A 238 1.71 20.14 -2.76
N ASP A 239 1.03 21.30 -2.71
CA ASP A 239 1.64 22.62 -2.56
C ASP A 239 2.63 22.98 -3.67
N GLY A 240 2.35 22.52 -4.90
CA GLY A 240 3.18 22.79 -6.07
C GLY A 240 4.51 22.02 -6.12
N ALA A 241 4.75 21.11 -5.16
CA ALA A 241 5.92 20.25 -5.19
C ALA A 241 5.84 19.22 -6.32
N LEU A 242 7.01 18.78 -6.80
CA LEU A 242 7.11 17.74 -7.81
C LEU A 242 7.48 16.40 -7.16
N HIS A 243 6.80 15.33 -7.57
CA HIS A 243 7.22 13.99 -7.20
C HIS A 243 8.61 13.69 -7.77
N GLN A 244 9.51 13.25 -6.87
CA GLN A 244 10.88 12.84 -7.24
C GLN A 244 10.90 11.33 -7.50
N SER A 245 10.23 10.90 -8.60
CA SER A 245 10.32 9.50 -9.03
C SER A 245 11.76 9.08 -9.28
N VAL A 246 12.11 7.84 -8.92
CA VAL A 246 13.40 7.23 -9.26
C VAL A 246 13.66 7.26 -10.77
N ALA A 247 12.62 7.24 -11.60
CA ALA A 247 12.74 7.35 -13.04
C ALA A 247 13.41 8.65 -13.51
N ARG A 248 13.40 9.73 -12.71
CA ARG A 248 14.08 11.00 -13.03
C ARG A 248 15.61 10.94 -12.89
N PHE A 249 16.14 9.90 -12.26
CA PHE A 249 17.55 9.73 -11.90
C PHE A 249 18.12 8.51 -12.64
N PRO A 250 18.76 8.68 -13.81
CA PRO A 250 19.19 7.56 -14.65
C PRO A 250 20.03 6.52 -13.89
N ALA A 251 20.99 6.96 -13.07
CA ALA A 251 21.83 6.04 -12.30
C ALA A 251 21.07 5.23 -11.22
N LEU A 252 19.94 5.74 -10.72
CA LEU A 252 19.05 4.98 -9.86
C LEU A 252 18.12 4.08 -10.68
N ALA A 253 17.55 4.59 -11.78
CA ALA A 253 16.64 3.85 -12.64
C ALA A 253 17.27 2.57 -13.23
N GLU A 254 18.57 2.61 -13.56
CA GLU A 254 19.33 1.46 -14.09
C GLU A 254 19.44 0.27 -13.13
N ARG A 255 19.14 0.44 -11.84
CA ARG A 255 19.17 -0.60 -10.81
C ARG A 255 17.89 -0.76 -10.03
N ALA A 256 16.79 -0.16 -10.51
CA ALA A 256 15.56 -0.04 -9.75
C ALA A 256 14.41 -0.88 -10.31
N PHE A 257 13.60 -1.39 -9.39
CA PHE A 257 12.21 -1.74 -9.62
C PHE A 257 11.34 -0.58 -9.12
N ILE A 258 10.68 0.13 -10.03
CA ILE A 258 9.79 1.24 -9.70
C ILE A 258 8.36 0.74 -9.80
N ILE A 259 7.61 0.83 -8.70
CA ILE A 259 6.29 0.22 -8.55
C ILE A 259 5.25 1.31 -8.33
N SER A 260 4.22 1.31 -9.15
CA SER A 260 3.07 2.20 -8.98
C SER A 260 1.74 1.46 -9.15
N SER A 261 0.61 2.09 -8.76
CA SER A 261 -0.67 1.41 -8.65
C SER A 261 -1.84 2.23 -9.18
N PHE A 262 -2.56 1.69 -10.15
CA PHE A 262 -3.82 2.26 -10.62
C PHE A 262 -4.93 2.24 -9.55
N GLY A 263 -4.86 1.31 -8.60
CA GLY A 263 -5.79 1.26 -7.48
C GLY A 263 -5.81 2.54 -6.65
N LYS A 264 -4.64 3.20 -6.52
CA LYS A 264 -4.51 4.48 -5.81
C LYS A 264 -4.89 5.64 -6.73
N THR A 265 -4.39 5.63 -7.96
CA THR A 265 -4.62 6.69 -8.96
C THR A 265 -6.09 6.82 -9.36
N TYR A 266 -6.79 5.70 -9.54
CA TYR A 266 -8.16 5.70 -10.07
C TYR A 266 -9.23 5.25 -9.08
N HIS A 267 -8.92 5.23 -7.78
CA HIS A 267 -9.86 4.89 -6.70
C HIS A 267 -10.46 3.48 -6.83
N VAL A 268 -9.68 2.54 -7.36
CA VAL A 268 -10.09 1.15 -7.61
C VAL A 268 -9.16 0.16 -6.90
N THR A 269 -8.92 0.38 -5.61
CA THR A 269 -7.98 -0.43 -4.81
C THR A 269 -8.31 -1.92 -4.83
N GLY A 270 -9.61 -2.26 -4.96
CA GLY A 270 -10.11 -3.63 -5.06
C GLY A 270 -9.81 -4.32 -6.40
N TRP A 271 -9.51 -3.57 -7.47
CA TRP A 271 -9.20 -4.17 -8.78
C TRP A 271 -7.82 -4.82 -8.83
N LYS A 272 -6.94 -4.45 -7.94
CA LYS A 272 -5.60 -5.04 -7.83
C LYS A 272 -4.80 -4.97 -9.14
N ILE A 273 -4.76 -3.79 -9.77
CA ILE A 273 -3.95 -3.51 -10.96
C ILE A 273 -2.86 -2.50 -10.62
N ALA A 274 -1.62 -2.86 -10.94
CA ALA A 274 -0.43 -2.05 -10.74
C ALA A 274 0.59 -2.38 -11.85
N TYR A 275 1.76 -1.77 -11.79
CA TYR A 275 2.84 -2.07 -12.73
C TYR A 275 4.21 -1.90 -12.05
N CYS A 276 5.19 -2.56 -12.65
CA CYS A 276 6.60 -2.42 -12.32
C CYS A 276 7.36 -1.98 -13.56
N LEU A 277 8.18 -0.95 -13.40
CA LEU A 277 9.17 -0.47 -14.37
C LEU A 277 10.55 -0.94 -13.89
N ALA A 278 11.35 -1.48 -14.79
CA ALA A 278 12.72 -1.83 -14.49
C ALA A 278 13.51 -1.97 -15.80
N PRO A 279 14.85 -1.77 -15.79
CA PRO A 279 15.65 -2.03 -16.97
C PRO A 279 15.54 -3.50 -17.39
N LYS A 280 15.76 -3.79 -18.66
CA LYS A 280 15.53 -5.08 -19.29
C LYS A 280 16.15 -6.27 -18.53
N ALA A 281 17.33 -6.12 -17.99
CA ALA A 281 17.99 -7.18 -17.22
C ALA A 281 17.19 -7.54 -15.96
N LEU A 282 16.77 -6.55 -15.18
CA LEU A 282 15.96 -6.74 -13.98
C LEU A 282 14.54 -7.25 -14.33
N THR A 283 13.93 -6.71 -15.39
CA THR A 283 12.61 -7.16 -15.87
C THR A 283 12.63 -8.63 -16.28
N THR A 284 13.73 -9.12 -16.85
CA THR A 284 13.87 -10.53 -17.21
C THR A 284 13.76 -11.42 -15.97
N GLU A 285 14.47 -11.12 -14.90
CA GLU A 285 14.41 -11.89 -13.65
C GLU A 285 13.05 -11.69 -12.94
N PHE A 286 12.54 -10.47 -12.91
CA PHE A 286 11.21 -10.19 -12.38
C PHE A 286 10.12 -11.04 -13.05
N ARG A 287 10.14 -11.13 -14.38
CA ARG A 287 9.13 -11.88 -15.15
C ARG A 287 9.23 -13.39 -14.95
N LYS A 288 10.42 -13.94 -14.68
CA LYS A 288 10.56 -15.35 -14.27
C LYS A 288 9.81 -15.65 -12.98
N ALA A 289 9.92 -14.78 -11.98
CA ALA A 289 9.20 -14.91 -10.72
C ALA A 289 7.69 -14.62 -10.93
N HIS A 290 7.35 -13.54 -11.64
CA HIS A 290 5.98 -13.12 -11.91
C HIS A 290 5.14 -14.22 -12.55
N GLN A 291 5.70 -14.93 -13.52
CA GLN A 291 5.02 -16.03 -14.21
C GLN A 291 4.52 -17.12 -13.27
N PHE A 292 5.24 -17.42 -12.19
CA PHE A 292 4.88 -18.50 -11.27
C PHE A 292 4.20 -17.99 -9.98
N ILE A 293 4.25 -16.69 -9.70
CA ILE A 293 3.52 -16.08 -8.57
C ILE A 293 2.07 -15.80 -8.95
N VAL A 294 1.82 -15.21 -10.14
CA VAL A 294 0.48 -14.79 -10.56
C VAL A 294 0.13 -15.19 -11.99
N PHE A 295 1.13 -15.45 -12.83
CA PHE A 295 1.03 -15.73 -14.25
C PHE A 295 0.56 -14.51 -15.06
N THR A 296 -0.72 -14.13 -14.96
CA THR A 296 -1.32 -13.00 -15.67
C THR A 296 -2.25 -12.21 -14.76
N VAL A 297 -2.57 -11.00 -15.18
CA VAL A 297 -3.45 -10.08 -14.42
C VAL A 297 -4.75 -9.88 -15.18
N HIS A 298 -5.82 -9.57 -14.46
CA HIS A 298 -7.19 -9.48 -14.98
C HIS A 298 -7.29 -8.65 -16.26
N THR A 299 -7.63 -9.32 -17.36
CA THR A 299 -7.59 -8.77 -18.72
C THR A 299 -8.53 -7.58 -18.93
N PRO A 300 -9.84 -7.68 -18.56
CA PRO A 300 -10.77 -6.55 -18.79
C PRO A 300 -10.30 -5.27 -18.09
N SER A 301 -9.74 -5.37 -16.89
CA SER A 301 -9.22 -4.21 -16.15
C SER A 301 -8.05 -3.53 -16.87
N GLN A 302 -7.20 -4.29 -17.54
CA GLN A 302 -6.08 -3.73 -18.29
C GLN A 302 -6.57 -2.91 -19.49
N TYR A 303 -7.55 -3.42 -20.23
CA TYR A 303 -8.15 -2.67 -21.37
C TYR A 303 -8.91 -1.44 -20.87
N ALA A 304 -9.69 -1.57 -19.80
CA ALA A 304 -10.42 -0.45 -19.22
C ALA A 304 -9.46 0.68 -18.79
N ILE A 305 -8.36 0.33 -18.10
CA ILE A 305 -7.38 1.31 -17.64
C ILE A 305 -6.62 1.92 -18.81
N ALA A 306 -6.22 1.15 -19.81
CA ALA A 306 -5.55 1.70 -20.99
C ALA A 306 -6.41 2.75 -21.71
N ASN A 307 -7.69 2.44 -21.95
CA ASN A 307 -8.63 3.35 -22.58
C ASN A 307 -8.92 4.57 -21.68
N TYR A 308 -8.99 4.38 -20.36
CA TYR A 308 -9.22 5.46 -19.42
C TYR A 308 -8.01 6.43 -19.32
N MET A 309 -6.79 5.91 -19.36
CA MET A 309 -5.56 6.73 -19.40
C MET A 309 -5.53 7.62 -20.65
N ALA A 310 -5.97 7.09 -21.80
CA ALA A 310 -6.04 7.84 -23.05
C ALA A 310 -6.95 9.09 -22.98
N LEU A 311 -7.82 9.18 -21.96
CA LEU A 311 -8.65 10.36 -21.68
C LEU A 311 -7.92 11.44 -20.88
N GLY A 312 -6.66 11.26 -20.51
CA GLY A 312 -5.89 12.23 -19.69
C GLY A 312 -6.35 12.35 -18.25
N THR A 313 -6.93 11.32 -17.67
CA THR A 313 -7.72 11.35 -16.44
C THR A 313 -6.90 11.38 -15.14
N HIS A 314 -5.57 11.38 -15.17
CA HIS A 314 -4.71 11.45 -13.98
C HIS A 314 -4.23 12.88 -13.66
N ASN A 315 -4.46 13.84 -14.53
CA ASN A 315 -3.89 15.18 -14.42
C ASN A 315 -4.44 16.00 -13.25
N ASP A 316 -5.67 15.73 -12.80
CA ASP A 316 -6.35 16.52 -11.76
C ASP A 316 -6.24 15.90 -10.35
N LEU A 317 -5.58 14.74 -10.22
CA LEU A 317 -5.56 13.97 -8.97
C LEU A 317 -4.84 14.70 -7.84
N GLN A 318 -3.78 15.44 -8.15
CA GLN A 318 -3.06 16.28 -7.19
C GLN A 318 -4.00 17.31 -6.56
N GLN A 319 -4.70 18.09 -7.37
CA GLN A 319 -5.62 19.13 -6.92
C GLN A 319 -6.80 18.53 -6.15
N PHE A 320 -7.32 17.41 -6.62
CA PHE A 320 -8.41 16.69 -5.98
C PHE A 320 -8.08 16.27 -4.53
N TYR A 321 -6.91 15.71 -4.29
CA TYR A 321 -6.52 15.29 -2.95
C TYR A 321 -6.00 16.44 -2.10
N GLN A 322 -5.35 17.45 -2.68
CA GLN A 322 -4.97 18.64 -1.97
C GLN A 322 -6.21 19.37 -1.42
N ALA A 323 -7.26 19.54 -2.22
CA ALA A 323 -8.51 20.14 -1.76
C ALA A 323 -9.13 19.38 -0.57
N ARG A 324 -9.09 18.04 -0.56
CA ARG A 324 -9.58 17.22 0.56
C ARG A 324 -8.72 17.34 1.81
N ARG A 325 -7.39 17.39 1.65
CA ARG A 325 -6.46 17.66 2.75
C ARG A 325 -6.78 19.00 3.39
N ASP A 326 -6.84 20.03 2.57
CA ASP A 326 -7.05 21.41 3.02
C ASP A 326 -8.43 21.57 3.67
N PHE A 327 -9.47 20.96 3.08
CA PHE A 327 -10.80 20.90 3.68
C PHE A 327 -10.76 20.25 5.07
N PHE A 328 -10.15 19.09 5.20
CA PHE A 328 -10.08 18.39 6.49
C PHE A 328 -9.30 19.21 7.52
N LEU A 329 -8.10 19.71 7.16
CA LEU A 329 -7.24 20.46 8.06
C LEU A 329 -7.88 21.76 8.52
N SER A 330 -8.58 22.50 7.65
CA SER A 330 -9.30 23.73 8.04
C SER A 330 -10.44 23.48 9.04
N HIS A 331 -11.03 22.27 9.04
CA HIS A 331 -12.10 21.91 9.98
C HIS A 331 -11.59 21.39 11.34
N VAL A 332 -10.29 21.07 11.44
CA VAL A 332 -9.66 20.59 12.67
C VAL A 332 -8.55 21.52 13.18
N GLU A 333 -8.36 22.68 12.58
CA GLU A 333 -7.31 23.64 12.90
C GLU A 333 -7.34 24.02 14.39
N ASP A 334 -8.53 24.30 14.94
CA ASP A 334 -8.73 24.68 16.32
C ASP A 334 -8.84 23.47 17.29
N SER A 335 -8.62 22.25 16.81
CA SER A 335 -8.61 21.07 17.69
C SER A 335 -7.39 21.06 18.61
N ARG A 336 -7.49 20.36 19.74
CA ARG A 336 -6.36 20.22 20.66
C ARG A 336 -5.21 19.36 20.11
N LEU A 337 -5.42 18.62 19.01
CA LEU A 337 -4.39 17.81 18.35
C LEU A 337 -3.42 18.70 17.58
N LYS A 338 -2.13 18.38 17.60
CA LYS A 338 -1.12 19.06 16.79
C LYS A 338 -0.95 18.35 15.47
N TRP A 339 -1.49 18.89 14.40
CA TRP A 339 -1.43 18.32 13.05
C TRP A 339 -0.03 18.45 12.46
N CYS A 340 0.45 17.36 11.87
CA CYS A 340 1.73 17.31 11.16
C CYS A 340 1.56 17.79 9.71
N PRO A 341 2.59 18.35 9.08
CA PRO A 341 2.57 18.60 7.65
C PRO A 341 2.25 17.34 6.83
N SER A 342 1.44 17.49 5.79
CA SER A 342 1.13 16.41 4.85
C SER A 342 1.47 16.90 3.44
N HIS A 343 2.61 16.43 2.93
CA HIS A 343 3.15 16.85 1.64
C HIS A 343 2.76 15.92 0.49
N GLY A 344 2.27 14.74 0.83
CA GLY A 344 1.82 13.75 -0.15
C GLY A 344 0.98 12.64 0.46
N THR A 345 0.61 11.66 -0.36
CA THR A 345 -0.35 10.59 -0.04
C THR A 345 -1.77 11.12 0.19
N TYR A 346 -2.61 10.37 0.84
CA TYR A 346 -3.91 10.82 1.34
C TYR A 346 -4.03 10.66 2.87
N PHE A 347 -2.88 10.77 3.54
CA PHE A 347 -2.79 10.66 4.99
C PHE A 347 -2.35 11.98 5.60
N VAL A 348 -2.75 12.18 6.84
CA VAL A 348 -2.23 13.20 7.74
C VAL A 348 -2.09 12.61 9.12
N SER A 349 -1.05 13.01 9.83
CA SER A 349 -0.79 12.57 11.19
C SER A 349 -1.03 13.69 12.18
N ALA A 350 -1.38 13.33 13.42
CA ALA A 350 -1.53 14.27 14.52
C ALA A 350 -0.82 13.77 15.77
N GLN A 351 -0.14 14.68 16.47
CA GLN A 351 0.53 14.46 17.74
C GLN A 351 -0.37 14.86 18.90
N TYR A 352 -0.27 14.12 20.01
CA TYR A 352 -1.05 14.39 21.23
C TYR A 352 -0.19 14.42 22.51
N ALA A 353 1.13 14.26 22.41
CA ALA A 353 2.05 14.24 23.56
C ALA A 353 1.96 15.47 24.48
N HIS A 354 1.58 16.64 23.93
CA HIS A 354 1.43 17.91 24.66
C HIS A 354 0.12 18.00 25.46
N LEU A 355 -0.82 17.07 25.24
CA LEU A 355 -2.10 17.03 25.93
C LEU A 355 -1.91 16.33 27.29
N ALA A 356 -1.95 17.08 28.39
CA ALA A 356 -1.70 16.55 29.75
C ALA A 356 -2.56 15.30 30.06
N ASP A 357 -3.81 15.30 29.58
CA ASP A 357 -4.76 14.20 29.81
C ASP A 357 -4.34 12.90 29.12
N PHE A 358 -3.49 12.97 28.09
CA PHE A 358 -3.14 11.86 27.22
C PHE A 358 -1.62 11.63 27.05
N ALA A 359 -0.77 12.51 27.59
CA ALA A 359 0.68 12.48 27.40
C ALA A 359 1.32 11.12 27.79
N GLY A 360 0.79 10.47 28.82
CA GLY A 360 1.24 9.14 29.27
C GLY A 360 0.61 7.95 28.53
N MET A 361 -0.41 8.19 27.71
CA MET A 361 -1.16 7.11 27.05
C MET A 361 -0.40 6.61 25.80
N PRO A 362 -0.18 5.29 25.63
CA PRO A 362 0.33 4.73 24.39
C PRO A 362 -0.55 5.09 23.17
N ASP A 363 0.04 5.23 21.98
CA ASP A 363 -0.71 5.64 20.79
C ASP A 363 -1.75 4.61 20.34
N VAL A 364 -1.52 3.32 20.59
CA VAL A 364 -2.51 2.26 20.38
C VAL A 364 -3.74 2.48 21.27
N ASP A 365 -3.53 2.79 22.55
CA ASP A 365 -4.61 3.04 23.50
C ASP A 365 -5.33 4.36 23.17
N PHE A 366 -4.58 5.38 22.76
CA PHE A 366 -5.14 6.65 22.33
C PHE A 366 -6.01 6.49 21.08
N ALA A 367 -5.58 5.71 20.09
CA ALA A 367 -6.36 5.42 18.88
C ALA A 367 -7.67 4.68 19.24
N GLN A 368 -7.62 3.71 20.14
CA GLN A 368 -8.82 3.03 20.64
C GLN A 368 -9.74 3.98 21.43
N HIS A 369 -9.16 4.85 22.26
CA HIS A 369 -9.90 5.86 23.02
C HIS A 369 -10.63 6.83 22.09
N LEU A 370 -9.97 7.33 21.02
CA LEU A 370 -10.60 8.17 20.01
C LEU A 370 -11.80 7.46 19.37
N ALA A 371 -11.65 6.19 19.01
CA ALA A 371 -12.73 5.41 18.42
C ALA A 371 -13.90 5.23 19.37
N ARG A 372 -13.65 4.82 20.64
CA ARG A 372 -14.71 4.51 21.63
C ARG A 372 -15.39 5.75 22.19
N LYS A 373 -14.62 6.78 22.53
CA LYS A 373 -15.16 7.98 23.22
C LYS A 373 -15.61 9.06 22.25
N TYR A 374 -14.85 9.30 21.20
CA TYR A 374 -15.13 10.39 20.26
C TYR A 374 -15.69 9.90 18.91
N GLY A 375 -15.71 8.59 18.69
CA GLY A 375 -16.30 8.00 17.49
C GLY A 375 -15.50 8.25 16.21
N VAL A 376 -14.17 8.39 16.29
CA VAL A 376 -13.28 8.49 15.12
C VAL A 376 -12.17 7.46 15.24
N ALA A 377 -12.06 6.58 14.26
CA ALA A 377 -10.98 5.59 14.22
C ALA A 377 -9.80 6.10 13.37
N CYS A 378 -8.61 5.89 13.86
CA CYS A 378 -7.33 6.23 13.24
C CYS A 378 -6.34 5.06 13.41
N ILE A 379 -5.11 5.20 12.90
CA ILE A 379 -4.05 4.19 13.06
C ILE A 379 -2.94 4.76 13.94
N PRO A 380 -2.53 4.06 15.01
CA PRO A 380 -1.36 4.43 15.80
C PRO A 380 -0.08 4.25 14.96
N VAL A 381 0.83 5.25 15.01
CA VAL A 381 2.03 5.24 14.15
C VAL A 381 3.10 4.27 14.69
N SER A 382 3.08 3.94 15.98
CA SER A 382 3.98 2.92 16.56
C SER A 382 3.86 1.55 15.89
N ALA A 383 2.68 1.24 15.31
CA ALA A 383 2.46 -0.01 14.59
C ALA A 383 3.28 -0.15 13.29
N PHE A 384 3.94 0.93 12.84
CA PHE A 384 4.83 0.95 11.68
C PHE A 384 6.32 0.90 12.05
N TYR A 385 6.66 0.74 13.32
CA TYR A 385 8.01 0.53 13.80
C TYR A 385 8.19 -0.92 14.27
N HIS A 386 9.33 -1.52 13.93
CA HIS A 386 9.63 -2.90 14.30
C HIS A 386 9.73 -3.12 15.82
N ASP A 387 10.14 -2.09 16.55
CA ASP A 387 10.28 -2.06 18.01
C ASP A 387 9.12 -1.35 18.73
N ALA A 388 8.06 -1.01 17.97
CA ALA A 388 6.88 -0.28 18.45
C ALA A 388 7.22 1.09 19.08
N THR A 389 8.28 1.78 18.58
CA THR A 389 8.62 3.14 19.00
C THR A 389 7.41 4.07 18.90
N ASP A 390 7.04 4.70 20.01
CA ASP A 390 5.83 5.51 20.16
C ASP A 390 6.16 7.00 20.31
N HIS A 391 5.97 7.76 19.23
CA HIS A 391 6.08 9.21 19.18
C HIS A 391 4.78 9.95 19.55
N LYS A 392 3.82 9.27 20.15
CA LYS A 392 2.50 9.81 20.50
C LYS A 392 1.78 10.41 19.29
N THR A 393 1.79 9.66 18.21
CA THR A 393 1.30 10.11 16.90
C THR A 393 0.28 9.11 16.34
N VAL A 394 -0.81 9.63 15.79
CA VAL A 394 -1.84 8.84 15.11
C VAL A 394 -2.05 9.34 13.68
N ARG A 395 -2.32 8.42 12.75
CA ARG A 395 -2.51 8.70 11.32
C ARG A 395 -3.99 8.63 10.94
N PHE A 396 -4.44 9.61 10.16
CA PHE A 396 -5.79 9.69 9.58
C PHE A 396 -5.72 9.65 8.06
N CYS A 397 -6.76 9.08 7.42
CA CYS A 397 -6.94 9.06 5.98
C CYS A 397 -8.00 10.08 5.58
N PHE A 398 -7.63 11.05 4.74
CA PHE A 398 -8.58 12.04 4.21
C PHE A 398 -9.11 11.72 2.79
N ALA A 399 -8.82 10.52 2.27
CA ALA A 399 -9.47 10.02 1.06
C ALA A 399 -10.94 9.65 1.34
N LYS A 400 -11.73 10.64 1.74
CA LYS A 400 -13.12 10.50 2.15
C LYS A 400 -13.98 11.58 1.52
N ARG A 401 -15.30 11.36 1.48
CA ARG A 401 -16.26 12.40 1.10
C ARG A 401 -16.20 13.56 2.10
N GLU A 402 -16.45 14.77 1.64
CA GLU A 402 -16.45 15.95 2.50
C GLU A 402 -17.39 15.81 3.70
N ALA A 403 -18.58 15.21 3.50
CA ALA A 403 -19.48 14.94 4.59
C ALA A 403 -18.88 14.02 5.67
N THR A 404 -18.13 12.98 5.27
CA THR A 404 -17.42 12.09 6.18
C THR A 404 -16.30 12.83 6.92
N LEU A 405 -15.55 13.69 6.22
CA LEU A 405 -14.48 14.49 6.81
C LEU A 405 -15.03 15.53 7.80
N ALA A 406 -16.11 16.23 7.44
CA ALA A 406 -16.76 17.22 8.32
C ALA A 406 -17.32 16.56 9.59
N GLU A 407 -17.92 15.37 9.48
CA GLU A 407 -18.39 14.60 10.63
C GLU A 407 -17.23 14.20 11.54
N ALA A 408 -16.17 13.64 10.98
CA ALA A 408 -14.99 13.26 11.75
C ALA A 408 -14.35 14.48 12.44
N ALA A 409 -14.20 15.59 11.72
CA ALA A 409 -13.66 16.84 12.26
C ALA A 409 -14.49 17.35 13.44
N SER A 410 -15.83 17.43 13.29
CA SER A 410 -16.73 17.84 14.37
C SER A 410 -16.60 16.98 15.65
N ARG A 411 -16.25 15.71 15.49
CA ARG A 411 -16.00 14.79 16.62
C ARG A 411 -14.61 15.02 17.22
N LEU A 412 -13.58 15.23 16.39
CA LEU A 412 -12.20 15.51 16.83
C LEU A 412 -12.05 16.84 17.56
N MET A 413 -12.89 17.83 17.24
CA MET A 413 -12.95 19.11 17.98
C MET A 413 -13.37 18.97 19.46
N LYS A 414 -13.85 17.79 19.88
CA LYS A 414 -14.27 17.52 21.26
C LYS A 414 -13.18 16.81 22.08
N VAL A 415 -12.04 16.50 21.47
CA VAL A 415 -10.89 15.79 22.12
C VAL A 415 -10.16 16.72 23.17
#